data_2e621ff7d231edf2e03d2ef7de853b58
#
_entry.id   2e621ff7d231edf2e03d2ef7de853b58
#
_cell.length_a   1.000
_cell.length_b   1.000
_cell.length_c   1.000
_cell.angle_alpha   90.00
_cell.angle_beta   90.00
_cell.angle_gamma   90.00
#
_symmetry.space_group_name_H-M   'P 1'
#
loop_
_entity.id
_entity.type
_entity.pdbx_description
1 polymer ?
#
loop_
_entity_poly.entity_id
_entity_poly.type
_entity_poly.pdbx_seq_one_letter_code
_entity_poly.pdbx_strand_id
1 'polypeptide(L)'
;MNRVIVTDTQYRMALAPMRTLARAGWAVTAAAFETTVPGARLGFFSRDARDTLLLPEDGEGFCAALEAAAGDDRPVLLCGNRKSMVLAMANRARLERRLDLLLPSEAAMAAADDKGRMYQAALRLGIPAPQTTCLSEHGSLDALERAVRYPCIIKYRNGEALGLKPAARYAVVRGRPAFLEAYARMDRLDPDPIASDYIAGHDLGAAVVMDKACRPVSVLCYESLREYPLAGGPTCALRTVWSPRLAQSACALLQEIGFTGLAMLDFRGTPEQPWFLEINPRVWGSAMIAPLSGSPLFLRYAEAARGTAVPLEPDRLAPDYQVGRQMRFTPQSLACFAALMKRPGRGAALAASLKSALDPRVRDGLFTWRDPLPYLHYLADLLRRRA
;
A
#
# COMPACT_ATOMS: atom_id res chain seq x y z
N MET A 1 17.83 -11.84 -21.43
CA MET A 1 17.11 -12.41 -20.27
C MET A 1 16.28 -11.32 -19.62
N ASN A 2 15.03 -11.60 -19.19
CA ASN A 2 14.24 -10.56 -18.50
C ASN A 2 14.83 -10.26 -17.13
N ARG A 3 15.18 -8.99 -16.88
CA ARG A 3 15.80 -8.53 -15.62
C ARG A 3 14.92 -7.47 -14.96
N VAL A 4 14.90 -7.49 -13.62
CA VAL A 4 14.23 -6.48 -12.79
C VAL A 4 15.06 -6.15 -11.57
N ILE A 5 15.12 -4.87 -11.24
CA ILE A 5 15.69 -4.38 -9.97
C ILE A 5 14.49 -4.01 -9.10
N VAL A 6 14.35 -4.67 -7.94
CA VAL A 6 13.32 -4.37 -6.94
C VAL A 6 14.00 -3.66 -5.79
N THR A 7 13.60 -2.41 -5.51
CA THR A 7 14.16 -1.62 -4.42
C THR A 7 13.43 -1.84 -3.09
N ASP A 8 13.97 -1.26 -2.02
CA ASP A 8 13.37 -1.28 -0.67
C ASP A 8 13.12 -2.69 -0.11
N THR A 9 14.00 -3.63 -0.49
CA THR A 9 13.84 -5.05 -0.12
C THR A 9 14.13 -5.35 1.35
N GLN A 10 14.45 -4.34 2.16
CA GLN A 10 14.38 -4.37 3.63
C GLN A 10 12.95 -4.48 4.15
N TYR A 11 11.96 -4.09 3.35
CA TYR A 11 10.56 -4.21 3.73
C TYR A 11 9.93 -5.51 3.19
N ARG A 12 9.16 -6.19 4.04
CA ARG A 12 8.51 -7.46 3.70
C ARG A 12 7.63 -7.42 2.44
N MET A 13 7.02 -6.28 2.14
CA MET A 13 6.16 -6.14 0.97
C MET A 13 6.93 -6.26 -0.35
N ALA A 14 8.20 -5.89 -0.40
CA ALA A 14 9.02 -6.01 -1.60
C ALA A 14 9.31 -7.47 -2.01
N LEU A 15 9.13 -8.43 -1.10
CA LEU A 15 9.20 -9.86 -1.44
C LEU A 15 8.08 -10.31 -2.37
N ALA A 16 6.94 -9.58 -2.43
CA ALA A 16 5.84 -9.93 -3.32
C ALA A 16 6.20 -9.80 -4.81
N PRO A 17 6.69 -8.63 -5.29
CA PRO A 17 7.18 -8.51 -6.66
C PRO A 17 8.36 -9.44 -6.94
N MET A 18 9.32 -9.59 -6.01
CA MET A 18 10.46 -10.49 -6.18
C MET A 18 10.00 -11.92 -6.47
N ARG A 19 9.14 -12.47 -5.61
CA ARG A 19 8.61 -13.85 -5.75
C ARG A 19 7.75 -14.03 -7.00
N THR A 20 6.97 -13.01 -7.38
CA THR A 20 6.16 -13.07 -8.61
C THR A 20 7.05 -13.14 -9.84
N LEU A 21 8.01 -12.22 -9.94
CA LEU A 21 8.85 -12.08 -11.13
C LEU A 21 9.86 -13.22 -11.26
N ALA A 22 10.46 -13.69 -10.15
CA ALA A 22 11.34 -14.86 -10.17
C ALA A 22 10.61 -16.13 -10.63
N ARG A 23 9.36 -16.35 -10.19
CA ARG A 23 8.52 -17.48 -10.66
C ARG A 23 8.15 -17.37 -12.13
N ALA A 24 8.06 -16.16 -12.65
CA ALA A 24 7.84 -15.91 -14.08
C ALA A 24 9.14 -15.94 -14.90
N GLY A 25 10.27 -16.38 -14.31
CA GLY A 25 11.55 -16.56 -15.00
C GLY A 25 12.38 -15.28 -15.17
N TRP A 26 12.06 -14.21 -14.44
CA TRP A 26 12.85 -12.99 -14.43
C TRP A 26 14.05 -13.12 -13.50
N ALA A 27 15.20 -12.58 -13.89
CA ALA A 27 16.32 -12.41 -13.00
C ALA A 27 16.10 -11.18 -12.11
N VAL A 28 15.94 -11.42 -10.81
CA VAL A 28 15.61 -10.38 -9.82
C VAL A 28 16.88 -9.95 -9.11
N THR A 29 17.20 -8.65 -9.17
CA THR A 29 18.18 -7.99 -8.30
C THR A 29 17.45 -7.38 -7.11
N ALA A 30 17.73 -7.87 -5.91
CA ALA A 30 17.21 -7.30 -4.68
C ALA A 30 18.04 -6.09 -4.27
N ALA A 31 17.43 -4.91 -4.18
CA ALA A 31 18.13 -3.69 -3.80
C ALA A 31 17.62 -3.13 -2.46
N ALA A 32 18.54 -2.71 -1.59
CA ALA A 32 18.24 -2.09 -0.29
C ALA A 32 19.20 -0.93 -0.04
N PHE A 33 18.75 0.08 0.72
CA PHE A 33 19.59 1.18 1.10
C PHE A 33 20.73 0.73 2.01
N GLU A 34 21.93 1.28 1.81
CA GLU A 34 23.15 0.94 2.56
C GLU A 34 23.02 1.23 4.06
N THR A 35 22.25 2.27 4.43
CA THR A 35 21.94 2.62 5.82
C THR A 35 21.09 1.57 6.54
N THR A 36 20.48 0.62 5.80
CA THR A 36 19.74 -0.49 6.41
C THR A 36 20.68 -1.49 7.05
N VAL A 37 20.42 -1.82 8.31
CA VAL A 37 21.19 -2.85 9.02
C VAL A 37 21.21 -4.15 8.22
N PRO A 38 22.38 -4.81 8.01
CA PRO A 38 22.49 -5.99 7.15
C PRO A 38 21.44 -7.08 7.43
N GLY A 39 21.19 -7.42 8.71
CA GLY A 39 20.20 -8.43 9.09
C GLY A 39 18.74 -8.06 8.80
N ALA A 40 18.45 -6.79 8.50
CA ALA A 40 17.11 -6.32 8.16
C ALA A 40 16.87 -6.22 6.64
N ARG A 41 17.86 -6.51 5.80
CA ARG A 41 17.74 -6.50 4.33
C ARG A 41 17.08 -7.78 3.83
N LEU A 42 15.79 -7.93 4.09
CA LEU A 42 15.04 -9.20 3.92
C LEU A 42 15.18 -9.82 2.54
N GLY A 43 15.16 -9.01 1.48
CA GLY A 43 15.30 -9.49 0.09
C GLY A 43 16.66 -10.12 -0.20
N PHE A 44 17.72 -9.75 0.52
CA PHE A 44 19.07 -10.30 0.32
C PHE A 44 19.18 -11.77 0.78
N PHE A 45 18.26 -12.20 1.63
CA PHE A 45 18.19 -13.57 2.12
C PHE A 45 17.19 -14.42 1.33
N SER A 46 16.49 -13.83 0.35
CA SER A 46 15.55 -14.56 -0.48
C SER A 46 16.26 -15.35 -1.57
N ARG A 47 15.91 -16.63 -1.70
CA ARG A 47 16.36 -17.47 -2.80
C ARG A 47 15.87 -17.00 -4.18
N ASP A 48 14.86 -16.12 -4.20
CA ASP A 48 14.30 -15.53 -5.41
C ASP A 48 15.11 -14.29 -5.88
N ALA A 49 16.09 -13.81 -5.08
CA ALA A 49 17.09 -12.86 -5.51
C ALA A 49 18.23 -13.61 -6.24
N ARG A 50 18.50 -13.21 -7.49
CA ARG A 50 19.68 -13.65 -8.22
C ARG A 50 20.91 -12.86 -7.83
N ASP A 51 20.72 -11.55 -7.67
CA ASP A 51 21.76 -10.59 -7.32
C ASP A 51 21.28 -9.66 -6.20
N THR A 52 22.21 -9.02 -5.51
CA THR A 52 21.90 -8.02 -4.48
C THR A 52 22.59 -6.71 -4.80
N LEU A 53 21.97 -5.58 -4.43
CA LEU A 53 22.47 -4.24 -4.70
C LEU A 53 22.29 -3.35 -3.47
N LEU A 54 23.35 -2.68 -3.04
CA LEU A 54 23.27 -1.61 -2.06
C LEU A 54 23.06 -0.27 -2.76
N LEU A 55 22.12 0.52 -2.26
CA LEU A 55 21.76 1.81 -2.81
C LEU A 55 22.19 2.92 -1.84
N PRO A 56 23.04 3.86 -2.27
CA PRO A 56 23.23 5.12 -1.56
C PRO A 56 21.94 5.89 -1.39
N GLU A 57 21.89 6.79 -0.40
CA GLU A 57 20.67 7.59 -0.13
C GLU A 57 20.66 8.93 -0.87
N ASP A 58 21.80 9.37 -1.38
CA ASP A 58 21.90 10.54 -2.24
C ASP A 58 21.53 10.21 -3.69
N GLY A 59 21.06 11.21 -4.42
CA GLY A 59 20.54 11.01 -5.79
C GLY A 59 21.61 10.60 -6.79
N GLU A 60 22.85 11.08 -6.64
CA GLU A 60 23.96 10.75 -7.54
C GLU A 60 24.40 9.30 -7.38
N GLY A 61 24.69 8.90 -6.14
CA GLY A 61 25.07 7.53 -5.80
C GLY A 61 23.96 6.52 -6.11
N PHE A 62 22.70 6.88 -5.84
CA PHE A 62 21.54 6.05 -6.19
C PHE A 62 21.48 5.76 -7.69
N CYS A 63 21.64 6.80 -8.52
CA CYS A 63 21.64 6.63 -9.97
C CYS A 63 22.85 5.83 -10.45
N ALA A 64 24.05 6.14 -9.97
CA ALA A 64 25.26 5.44 -10.36
C ALA A 64 25.19 3.94 -10.03
N ALA A 65 24.66 3.57 -8.85
CA ALA A 65 24.50 2.17 -8.45
C ALA A 65 23.50 1.45 -9.36
N LEU A 66 22.36 2.07 -9.70
CA LEU A 66 21.38 1.50 -10.61
C LEU A 66 21.90 1.36 -12.04
N GLU A 67 22.63 2.35 -12.55
CA GLU A 67 23.25 2.31 -13.89
C GLU A 67 24.31 1.22 -13.98
N ALA A 68 25.15 1.07 -12.97
CA ALA A 68 26.14 -0.01 -12.89
C ALA A 68 25.48 -1.40 -12.86
N ALA A 69 24.39 -1.55 -12.09
CA ALA A 69 23.62 -2.80 -12.03
C ALA A 69 22.85 -3.10 -13.32
N ALA A 70 22.47 -2.08 -14.08
CA ALA A 70 21.80 -2.25 -15.37
C ALA A 70 22.75 -2.87 -16.42
N GLY A 71 24.01 -2.46 -16.47
CA GLY A 71 24.95 -2.86 -17.50
C GLY A 71 24.43 -2.43 -18.89
N ASP A 72 24.58 -3.32 -19.86
CA ASP A 72 24.09 -3.10 -21.24
C ASP A 72 22.63 -3.54 -21.42
N ASP A 73 22.07 -4.29 -20.49
CA ASP A 73 20.66 -4.65 -20.46
C ASP A 73 19.82 -3.47 -19.96
N ARG A 74 18.54 -3.47 -20.32
CA ARG A 74 17.57 -2.49 -19.78
C ARG A 74 16.65 -3.19 -18.76
N PRO A 75 17.08 -3.40 -17.51
CA PRO A 75 16.21 -3.99 -16.51
C PRO A 75 15.04 -3.05 -16.18
N VAL A 76 13.90 -3.65 -15.81
CA VAL A 76 12.77 -2.88 -15.24
C VAL A 76 13.15 -2.44 -13.83
N LEU A 77 12.87 -1.19 -13.46
CA LEU A 77 12.95 -0.71 -12.09
C LEU A 77 11.58 -0.78 -11.44
N LEU A 78 11.46 -1.54 -10.34
CA LEU A 78 10.27 -1.56 -9.49
C LEU A 78 10.60 -0.96 -8.13
N CYS A 79 10.11 0.24 -7.88
CA CYS A 79 10.27 0.91 -6.60
C CYS A 79 9.34 0.28 -5.54
N GLY A 80 9.92 -0.32 -4.50
CA GLY A 80 9.18 -0.99 -3.45
C GLY A 80 8.52 -0.04 -2.45
N ASN A 81 9.04 1.19 -2.31
CA ASN A 81 8.52 2.17 -1.37
C ASN A 81 8.72 3.61 -1.89
N ARG A 82 8.16 4.58 -1.17
CA ARG A 82 8.17 6.00 -1.51
C ARG A 82 9.58 6.58 -1.65
N LYS A 83 10.52 6.20 -0.77
CA LYS A 83 11.88 6.75 -0.77
C LYS A 83 12.58 6.54 -2.11
N SER A 84 12.66 5.31 -2.58
CA SER A 84 13.28 5.00 -3.87
C SER A 84 12.49 5.58 -5.05
N MET A 85 11.16 5.64 -4.95
CA MET A 85 10.32 6.21 -6.00
C MET A 85 10.57 7.71 -6.16
N VAL A 86 10.67 8.47 -5.08
CA VAL A 86 10.98 9.92 -5.12
C VAL A 86 12.34 10.15 -5.73
N LEU A 87 13.37 9.38 -5.33
CA LEU A 87 14.71 9.45 -5.93
C LEU A 87 14.69 9.12 -7.42
N ALA A 88 13.95 8.07 -7.82
CA ALA A 88 13.85 7.69 -9.23
C ALA A 88 13.09 8.73 -10.06
N MET A 89 12.02 9.33 -9.52
CA MET A 89 11.26 10.39 -10.19
C MET A 89 12.12 11.64 -10.40
N ALA A 90 12.84 12.07 -9.37
CA ALA A 90 13.74 13.24 -9.45
C ALA A 90 14.88 13.07 -10.48
N ASN A 91 15.25 11.83 -10.78
CA ASN A 91 16.32 11.48 -11.71
C ASN A 91 15.81 10.73 -12.96
N ARG A 92 14.52 10.87 -13.29
CA ARG A 92 13.84 10.11 -14.37
C ARG A 92 14.62 10.14 -15.68
N ALA A 93 14.93 11.32 -16.19
CA ALA A 93 15.57 11.49 -17.49
C ALA A 93 16.95 10.80 -17.59
N ARG A 94 17.66 10.70 -16.48
CA ARG A 94 18.94 9.98 -16.39
C ARG A 94 18.70 8.46 -16.40
N LEU A 95 17.81 7.99 -15.54
CA LEU A 95 17.55 6.56 -15.35
C LEU A 95 16.89 5.93 -16.58
N GLU A 96 15.99 6.63 -17.28
CA GLU A 96 15.33 6.16 -18.51
C GLU A 96 16.29 5.82 -19.64
N ARG A 97 17.54 6.29 -19.59
CA ARG A 97 18.57 5.92 -20.57
C ARG A 97 19.03 4.47 -20.40
N ARG A 98 18.93 3.89 -19.19
CA ARG A 98 19.47 2.57 -18.84
C ARG A 98 18.43 1.60 -18.29
N LEU A 99 17.26 2.08 -17.89
CA LEU A 99 16.24 1.30 -17.19
C LEU A 99 14.86 1.50 -17.84
N ASP A 100 14.02 0.47 -17.80
CA ASP A 100 12.61 0.59 -18.13
C ASP A 100 11.84 1.02 -16.89
N LEU A 101 11.32 2.24 -16.91
CA LEU A 101 10.61 2.85 -15.80
C LEU A 101 9.10 2.87 -16.05
N LEU A 102 8.34 2.70 -14.96
CA LEU A 102 6.91 2.94 -14.93
C LEU A 102 6.58 3.70 -13.63
N LEU A 103 6.74 5.02 -13.68
CA LEU A 103 6.63 5.93 -12.53
C LEU A 103 5.56 6.99 -12.82
N PRO A 104 4.80 7.46 -11.82
CA PRO A 104 3.88 8.56 -11.98
C PRO A 104 4.61 9.88 -12.29
N SER A 105 3.90 10.85 -12.87
CA SER A 105 4.40 12.22 -12.95
C SER A 105 4.38 12.87 -11.55
N GLU A 106 5.16 13.95 -11.37
CA GLU A 106 5.13 14.73 -10.12
C GLU A 106 3.73 15.27 -9.81
N ALA A 107 3.01 15.73 -10.85
CA ALA A 107 1.65 16.22 -10.70
C ALA A 107 0.66 15.13 -10.26
N ALA A 108 0.77 13.92 -10.84
CA ALA A 108 -0.05 12.77 -10.44
C ALA A 108 0.28 12.30 -9.02
N MET A 109 1.56 12.33 -8.63
CA MET A 109 1.99 12.00 -7.29
C MET A 109 1.48 13.00 -6.25
N ALA A 110 1.60 14.31 -6.53
CA ALA A 110 1.08 15.36 -5.67
C ALA A 110 -0.45 15.28 -5.54
N ALA A 111 -1.17 14.96 -6.63
CA ALA A 111 -2.61 14.74 -6.57
C ALA A 111 -2.99 13.52 -5.72
N ALA A 112 -2.28 12.39 -5.86
CA ALA A 112 -2.52 11.18 -5.07
C ALA A 112 -2.28 11.39 -3.56
N ASP A 113 -1.34 12.28 -3.20
CA ASP A 113 -1.03 12.62 -1.81
C ASP A 113 -2.07 13.56 -1.18
N ASP A 114 -2.78 14.36 -1.98
CA ASP A 114 -3.78 15.34 -1.48
C ASP A 114 -5.15 14.67 -1.30
N LYS A 115 -5.45 14.28 -0.07
CA LYS A 115 -6.73 13.64 0.28
C LYS A 115 -7.95 14.52 -0.07
N GLY A 116 -7.86 15.82 0.19
CA GLY A 116 -8.96 16.77 -0.09
C GLY A 116 -9.27 16.82 -1.58
N ARG A 117 -8.25 17.01 -2.41
CA ARG A 117 -8.36 16.98 -3.87
C ARG A 117 -8.93 15.65 -4.37
N MET A 118 -8.47 14.52 -3.82
CA MET A 118 -8.94 13.21 -4.23
C MET A 118 -10.37 12.91 -3.82
N TYR A 119 -10.84 13.41 -2.67
CA TYR A 119 -12.25 13.28 -2.29
C TYR A 119 -13.16 14.08 -3.23
N GLN A 120 -12.76 15.29 -3.59
CA GLN A 120 -13.51 16.07 -4.60
C GLN A 120 -13.54 15.38 -5.97
N ALA A 121 -12.42 14.81 -6.40
CA ALA A 121 -12.35 14.02 -7.63
C ALA A 121 -13.28 12.79 -7.56
N ALA A 122 -13.28 12.06 -6.45
CA ALA A 122 -14.16 10.92 -6.24
C ALA A 122 -15.65 11.31 -6.35
N LEU A 123 -16.05 12.40 -5.68
CA LEU A 123 -17.43 12.88 -5.72
C LEU A 123 -17.86 13.30 -7.14
N ARG A 124 -16.99 13.99 -7.91
CA ARG A 124 -17.27 14.32 -9.31
C ARG A 124 -17.46 13.09 -10.20
N LEU A 125 -16.76 12.01 -9.91
CA LEU A 125 -16.87 10.72 -10.61
C LEU A 125 -18.04 9.87 -10.10
N GLY A 126 -18.86 10.35 -9.16
CA GLY A 126 -19.93 9.59 -8.53
C GLY A 126 -19.45 8.45 -7.62
N ILE A 127 -18.18 8.49 -7.19
CA ILE A 127 -17.58 7.54 -6.28
C ILE A 127 -17.80 8.04 -4.84
N PRO A 128 -18.42 7.25 -3.95
CA PRO A 128 -18.61 7.66 -2.57
C PRO A 128 -17.27 7.97 -1.88
N ALA A 129 -17.19 9.14 -1.26
CA ALA A 129 -16.04 9.58 -0.47
C ALA A 129 -16.54 10.34 0.77
N PRO A 130 -15.77 10.32 1.89
CA PRO A 130 -16.15 11.08 3.08
C PRO A 130 -16.30 12.57 2.76
N GLN A 131 -17.35 13.19 3.26
CA GLN A 131 -17.41 14.65 3.25
C GLN A 131 -16.31 15.17 4.18
N THR A 132 -15.62 16.19 3.72
CA THR A 132 -14.47 16.76 4.42
C THR A 132 -14.64 18.26 4.51
N THR A 133 -14.12 18.84 5.59
CA THR A 133 -14.05 20.27 5.79
C THR A 133 -12.83 20.61 6.65
N CYS A 134 -12.40 21.85 6.67
CA CYS A 134 -11.25 22.33 7.41
C CYS A 134 -11.47 23.76 7.93
N LEU A 135 -10.60 24.20 8.83
CA LEU A 135 -10.77 25.49 9.53
C LEU A 135 -10.78 26.68 8.57
N SER A 136 -9.95 26.65 7.53
CA SER A 136 -9.87 27.70 6.51
C SER A 136 -11.18 27.94 5.76
N GLU A 137 -12.08 26.96 5.72
CA GLU A 137 -13.41 27.07 5.10
C GLU A 137 -14.46 27.71 6.02
N HIS A 138 -14.20 27.86 7.34
CA HIS A 138 -15.20 28.26 8.33
C HIS A 138 -14.86 29.51 9.13
N GLY A 139 -13.65 30.01 9.06
CA GLY A 139 -13.19 31.21 9.77
C GLY A 139 -13.06 31.08 11.31
N SER A 140 -13.65 30.03 11.94
CA SER A 140 -13.48 29.75 13.37
C SER A 140 -13.64 28.25 13.66
N LEU A 141 -12.95 27.77 14.71
CA LEU A 141 -13.02 26.37 15.14
C LEU A 141 -14.43 25.97 15.62
N ASP A 142 -15.17 26.91 16.20
CA ASP A 142 -16.55 26.69 16.59
C ASP A 142 -17.50 26.55 15.38
N ALA A 143 -17.25 27.27 14.30
CA ALA A 143 -18.02 27.14 13.07
C ALA A 143 -17.71 25.82 12.36
N LEU A 144 -16.44 25.44 12.30
CA LEU A 144 -16.04 24.14 11.79
C LEU A 144 -16.67 22.99 12.59
N GLU A 145 -16.63 23.06 13.93
CA GLU A 145 -17.19 22.04 14.80
C GLU A 145 -18.69 21.82 14.55
N ARG A 146 -19.46 22.91 14.34
CA ARG A 146 -20.89 22.82 14.00
C ARG A 146 -21.17 22.23 12.62
N ALA A 147 -20.20 22.23 11.71
CA ALA A 147 -20.33 21.68 10.37
C ALA A 147 -20.07 20.15 10.30
N VAL A 148 -19.44 19.56 11.33
CA VAL A 148 -19.13 18.12 11.35
C VAL A 148 -20.24 17.30 12.00
N ARG A 149 -20.35 16.02 11.60
CA ARG A 149 -21.24 15.03 12.20
C ARG A 149 -20.44 14.02 13.02
N TYR A 150 -20.92 13.73 14.23
CA TYR A 150 -20.26 12.72 15.08
C TYR A 150 -20.82 11.31 14.86
N PRO A 151 -19.95 10.26 14.94
CA PRO A 151 -18.49 10.35 15.07
C PRO A 151 -17.85 10.92 13.79
N CYS A 152 -16.74 11.68 13.94
CA CYS A 152 -15.94 12.14 12.83
C CYS A 152 -14.45 11.79 13.03
N ILE A 153 -13.66 11.97 11.98
CA ILE A 153 -12.21 11.74 11.99
C ILE A 153 -11.51 13.06 11.67
N ILE A 154 -10.53 13.41 12.49
CA ILE A 154 -9.58 14.48 12.17
C ILE A 154 -8.32 13.82 11.63
N LYS A 155 -7.82 14.27 10.48
CA LYS A 155 -6.64 13.73 9.78
C LYS A 155 -5.68 14.84 9.42
N TYR A 156 -4.38 14.56 9.48
CA TYR A 156 -3.40 15.39 8.79
C TYR A 156 -3.62 15.32 7.28
N ARG A 157 -3.36 16.40 6.54
CA ARG A 157 -3.44 16.40 5.07
C ARG A 157 -2.47 15.40 4.46
N ASN A 158 -1.22 15.43 4.94
CA ASN A 158 -0.17 14.48 4.52
C ASN A 158 0.56 13.89 5.73
N GLY A 159 -0.13 13.10 6.54
CA GLY A 159 0.43 12.50 7.75
C GLY A 159 1.57 11.51 7.51
N GLU A 160 1.77 11.01 6.30
CA GLU A 160 2.90 10.14 5.96
C GLU A 160 4.19 10.96 5.85
N ALA A 161 4.14 12.15 5.26
CA ALA A 161 5.29 13.06 5.16
C ALA A 161 5.80 13.53 6.52
N LEU A 162 4.92 13.59 7.54
CA LEU A 162 5.28 13.93 8.92
C LEU A 162 6.04 12.81 9.66
N GLY A 163 6.24 11.65 9.03
CA GLY A 163 6.93 10.51 9.67
C GLY A 163 6.18 9.85 10.84
N LEU A 164 4.91 10.21 11.04
CA LEU A 164 4.11 9.71 12.16
C LEU A 164 3.73 8.22 12.00
N LYS A 165 3.66 7.52 13.13
CA LYS A 165 3.12 6.15 13.15
C LYS A 165 1.65 6.16 12.68
N PRO A 166 1.16 5.12 11.99
CA PRO A 166 -0.20 5.08 11.46
C PRO A 166 -1.30 5.48 12.43
N ALA A 167 -1.27 4.97 13.66
CA ALA A 167 -2.26 5.30 14.70
C ALA A 167 -2.21 6.77 15.19
N ALA A 168 -1.13 7.50 14.91
CA ALA A 168 -0.97 8.90 15.28
C ALA A 168 -1.37 9.87 14.15
N ARG A 169 -1.70 9.36 12.95
CA ARG A 169 -2.01 10.17 11.77
C ARG A 169 -3.45 10.68 11.74
N TYR A 170 -4.31 10.21 12.65
CA TYR A 170 -5.71 10.60 12.74
C TYR A 170 -6.24 10.50 14.18
N ALA A 171 -7.38 11.14 14.43
CA ALA A 171 -8.13 11.01 15.66
C ALA A 171 -9.61 10.76 15.35
N VAL A 172 -10.19 9.69 15.90
CA VAL A 172 -11.64 9.47 15.87
C VAL A 172 -12.27 10.17 17.08
N VAL A 173 -13.14 11.13 16.83
CA VAL A 173 -13.78 11.94 17.86
C VAL A 173 -15.29 11.72 17.86
N ARG A 174 -15.90 11.72 19.06
CA ARG A 174 -17.30 11.37 19.26
C ARG A 174 -18.13 12.50 19.89
N GLY A 175 -17.56 13.70 20.01
CA GLY A 175 -18.21 14.85 20.58
C GLY A 175 -17.30 16.07 20.65
N ARG A 176 -17.92 17.22 20.90
CA ARG A 176 -17.28 18.54 20.87
C ARG A 176 -15.98 18.67 21.69
N PRO A 177 -15.91 18.27 22.98
CA PRO A 177 -14.67 18.46 23.74
C PRO A 177 -13.48 17.73 23.11
N ALA A 178 -13.69 16.46 22.69
CA ALA A 178 -12.66 15.64 22.04
C ALA A 178 -12.28 16.22 20.66
N PHE A 179 -13.25 16.81 19.94
CA PHE A 179 -13.00 17.47 18.66
C PHE A 179 -12.06 18.66 18.81
N LEU A 180 -12.40 19.59 19.70
CA LEU A 180 -11.62 20.81 19.93
C LEU A 180 -10.18 20.50 20.38
N GLU A 181 -10.02 19.55 21.31
CA GLU A 181 -8.72 19.10 21.77
C GLU A 181 -7.88 18.48 20.64
N ALA A 182 -8.46 17.53 19.92
CA ALA A 182 -7.76 16.82 18.85
C ALA A 182 -7.40 17.76 17.70
N TYR A 183 -8.31 18.64 17.28
CA TYR A 183 -8.07 19.60 16.21
C TYR A 183 -6.94 20.55 16.57
N ALA A 184 -7.01 21.22 17.73
CA ALA A 184 -5.98 22.14 18.17
C ALA A 184 -4.59 21.49 18.37
N ARG A 185 -4.55 20.21 18.75
CA ARG A 185 -3.31 19.43 18.81
C ARG A 185 -2.72 19.18 17.44
N MET A 186 -3.56 18.78 16.47
CA MET A 186 -3.12 18.42 15.13
C MET A 186 -2.74 19.64 14.31
N ASP A 187 -3.47 20.73 14.44
CA ASP A 187 -3.22 21.99 13.75
C ASP A 187 -1.85 22.62 14.08
N ARG A 188 -1.30 22.32 15.26
CA ARG A 188 0.06 22.74 15.65
C ARG A 188 1.17 22.03 14.90
N LEU A 189 0.92 20.81 14.39
CA LEU A 189 1.91 20.00 13.67
C LEU A 189 1.76 20.13 12.16
N ASP A 190 0.55 20.26 11.67
CA ASP A 190 0.18 20.37 10.27
C ASP A 190 -1.01 21.32 10.19
N PRO A 191 -0.79 22.59 9.83
CA PRO A 191 -1.84 23.59 9.81
C PRO A 191 -3.03 23.18 8.96
N ASP A 192 -4.23 23.49 9.46
CA ASP A 192 -5.50 23.23 8.80
C ASP A 192 -5.79 21.74 8.52
N PRO A 193 -5.76 20.86 9.55
CA PRO A 193 -6.09 19.45 9.40
C PRO A 193 -7.53 19.26 8.91
N ILE A 194 -7.80 18.13 8.27
CA ILE A 194 -9.10 17.82 7.67
C ILE A 194 -9.99 17.13 8.71
N ALA A 195 -11.18 17.69 8.96
CA ALA A 195 -12.28 16.97 9.59
C ALA A 195 -13.10 16.23 8.53
N SER A 196 -13.42 14.96 8.77
CA SER A 196 -13.97 14.03 7.78
C SER A 196 -15.05 13.16 8.43
N ASP A 197 -16.07 12.77 7.67
CA ASP A 197 -17.05 11.77 8.10
C ASP A 197 -16.35 10.47 8.54
N TYR A 198 -16.90 9.84 9.58
CA TYR A 198 -16.49 8.49 9.97
C TYR A 198 -17.26 7.46 9.16
N ILE A 199 -16.58 6.78 8.26
CA ILE A 199 -17.20 5.72 7.46
C ILE A 199 -17.09 4.40 8.23
N ALA A 200 -18.25 3.81 8.54
CA ALA A 200 -18.32 2.49 9.15
C ALA A 200 -18.11 1.39 8.09
N GLY A 201 -17.67 0.21 8.51
CA GLY A 201 -17.49 -0.94 7.63
C GLY A 201 -16.09 -1.55 7.72
N HIS A 202 -15.79 -2.42 6.76
CA HIS A 202 -14.50 -3.10 6.64
C HIS A 202 -13.56 -2.33 5.71
N ASP A 203 -12.27 -2.47 5.94
CA ASP A 203 -11.27 -1.94 5.02
C ASP A 203 -11.21 -2.83 3.77
N LEU A 204 -11.27 -2.19 2.62
CA LEU A 204 -11.17 -2.79 1.30
C LEU A 204 -9.95 -2.19 0.59
N GLY A 205 -9.31 -2.95 -0.25
CA GLY A 205 -8.21 -2.46 -1.06
C GLY A 205 -8.35 -2.85 -2.52
N ALA A 206 -7.95 -1.95 -3.41
CA ALA A 206 -7.78 -2.23 -4.82
C ALA A 206 -6.36 -1.83 -5.24
N ALA A 207 -5.55 -2.82 -5.62
CA ALA A 207 -4.24 -2.57 -6.21
C ALA A 207 -4.37 -2.57 -7.72
N VAL A 208 -3.88 -1.52 -8.35
CA VAL A 208 -4.02 -1.30 -9.80
C VAL A 208 -2.65 -0.99 -10.40
N VAL A 209 -2.37 -1.57 -11.55
CA VAL A 209 -1.26 -1.16 -12.42
C VAL A 209 -1.83 -0.41 -13.60
N MET A 210 -1.33 0.82 -13.81
CA MET A 210 -1.65 1.67 -14.94
C MET A 210 -0.45 1.71 -15.89
N ASP A 211 -0.68 1.58 -17.20
CA ASP A 211 0.36 1.67 -18.22
C ASP A 211 0.84 3.14 -18.44
N LYS A 212 1.78 3.34 -19.37
CA LYS A 212 2.30 4.67 -19.72
C LYS A 212 1.27 5.61 -20.34
N ALA A 213 0.14 5.07 -20.82
CA ALA A 213 -1.00 5.81 -21.36
C ALA A 213 -2.16 5.96 -20.36
N CYS A 214 -1.89 5.72 -19.06
CA CYS A 214 -2.87 5.78 -17.96
C CYS A 214 -4.06 4.82 -18.17
N ARG A 215 -3.83 3.66 -18.79
CA ARG A 215 -4.84 2.60 -18.93
C ARG A 215 -4.57 1.48 -17.94
N PRO A 216 -5.60 0.89 -17.30
CA PRO A 216 -5.41 -0.21 -16.38
C PRO A 216 -4.92 -1.47 -17.11
N VAL A 217 -3.95 -2.17 -16.56
CA VAL A 217 -3.43 -3.45 -17.10
C VAL A 217 -3.55 -4.61 -16.12
N SER A 218 -3.80 -4.33 -14.85
CA SER A 218 -4.11 -5.33 -13.83
C SER A 218 -4.81 -4.69 -12.66
N VAL A 219 -5.78 -5.40 -12.06
CA VAL A 219 -6.52 -4.98 -10.86
C VAL A 219 -6.65 -6.15 -9.92
N LEU A 220 -6.32 -5.94 -8.64
CA LEU A 220 -6.49 -6.90 -7.55
C LEU A 220 -7.31 -6.29 -6.43
N CYS A 221 -8.48 -6.86 -6.11
CA CYS A 221 -9.32 -6.43 -5.00
C CYS A 221 -9.19 -7.38 -3.81
N TYR A 222 -9.21 -6.80 -2.60
CA TYR A 222 -9.19 -7.58 -1.35
C TYR A 222 -9.97 -6.86 -0.25
N GLU A 223 -10.33 -7.60 0.79
CA GLU A 223 -10.90 -7.04 2.02
C GLU A 223 -10.07 -7.45 3.23
N SER A 224 -9.99 -6.55 4.21
CA SER A 224 -9.39 -6.81 5.51
C SER A 224 -10.35 -7.63 6.37
N LEU A 225 -9.88 -8.76 6.88
CA LEU A 225 -10.63 -9.60 7.81
C LEU A 225 -10.30 -9.25 9.26
N ARG A 226 -9.09 -8.76 9.51
CA ARG A 226 -8.61 -8.35 10.85
C ARG A 226 -7.48 -7.34 10.73
N GLU A 227 -7.46 -6.44 11.69
CA GLU A 227 -6.42 -5.41 11.88
C GLU A 227 -5.78 -5.55 13.26
N TYR A 228 -4.54 -5.12 13.37
CA TYR A 228 -3.84 -5.04 14.64
C TYR A 228 -2.90 -3.83 14.67
N PRO A 229 -2.97 -2.96 15.70
CA PRO A 229 -3.84 -2.96 16.90
C PRO A 229 -5.35 -2.87 16.61
N LEU A 230 -6.17 -3.39 17.53
CA LEU A 230 -7.63 -3.49 17.39
C LEU A 230 -8.38 -2.13 17.31
N ALA A 231 -7.73 -1.03 17.65
CA ALA A 231 -8.29 0.32 17.61
C ALA A 231 -8.08 1.02 16.25
N GLY A 232 -7.60 0.29 15.26
CA GLY A 232 -7.19 0.77 13.95
C GLY A 232 -5.69 0.56 13.76
N GLY A 233 -5.32 -0.33 12.88
CA GLY A 233 -3.95 -0.69 12.58
C GLY A 233 -3.86 -1.35 11.21
N PRO A 234 -2.65 -1.72 10.77
CA PRO A 234 -2.50 -2.40 9.49
C PRO A 234 -3.21 -3.76 9.51
N THR A 235 -3.73 -4.14 8.36
CA THR A 235 -4.35 -5.44 8.11
C THR A 235 -3.40 -6.58 8.50
N CYS A 236 -3.87 -7.48 9.36
CA CYS A 236 -3.13 -8.68 9.78
C CYS A 236 -3.71 -9.98 9.21
N ALA A 237 -4.93 -9.95 8.68
CA ALA A 237 -5.53 -11.03 7.90
C ALA A 237 -6.48 -10.44 6.86
N LEU A 238 -6.47 -10.99 5.64
CA LEU A 238 -7.27 -10.50 4.52
C LEU A 238 -7.64 -11.65 3.59
N ARG A 239 -8.61 -11.37 2.69
CA ARG A 239 -8.94 -12.27 1.57
C ARG A 239 -9.12 -11.48 0.27
N THR A 240 -8.81 -12.10 -0.84
CA THR A 240 -9.17 -11.56 -2.15
C THR A 240 -10.68 -11.61 -2.35
N VAL A 241 -11.22 -10.54 -2.92
CA VAL A 241 -12.62 -10.44 -3.33
C VAL A 241 -12.66 -9.96 -4.78
N TRP A 242 -13.82 -10.06 -5.41
CA TRP A 242 -14.06 -9.37 -6.66
C TRP A 242 -15.28 -8.47 -6.52
N SER A 243 -15.10 -7.22 -6.85
CA SER A 243 -16.16 -6.22 -6.94
C SER A 243 -15.90 -5.35 -8.17
N PRO A 244 -16.75 -5.43 -9.20
CA PRO A 244 -16.64 -4.55 -10.37
C PRO A 244 -16.63 -3.08 -9.97
N ARG A 245 -17.49 -2.69 -9.02
CA ARG A 245 -17.58 -1.30 -8.56
C ARG A 245 -16.28 -0.83 -7.90
N LEU A 246 -15.67 -1.65 -7.04
CA LEU A 246 -14.40 -1.34 -6.40
C LEU A 246 -13.29 -1.19 -7.45
N ALA A 247 -13.20 -2.13 -8.40
CA ALA A 247 -12.21 -2.13 -9.45
C ALA A 247 -12.35 -0.91 -10.39
N GLN A 248 -13.58 -0.62 -10.85
CA GLN A 248 -13.88 0.53 -11.71
C GLN A 248 -13.59 1.85 -11.00
N SER A 249 -14.01 1.99 -9.72
CA SER A 249 -13.72 3.18 -8.93
C SER A 249 -12.22 3.45 -8.80
N ALA A 250 -11.43 2.41 -8.53
CA ALA A 250 -9.99 2.54 -8.41
C ALA A 250 -9.32 2.95 -9.74
N CYS A 251 -9.73 2.34 -10.85
CA CYS A 251 -9.22 2.69 -12.17
C CYS A 251 -9.58 4.14 -12.55
N ALA A 252 -10.85 4.54 -12.35
CA ALA A 252 -11.33 5.89 -12.69
C ALA A 252 -10.60 6.99 -11.90
N LEU A 253 -10.35 6.77 -10.59
CA LEU A 253 -9.59 7.71 -9.77
C LEU A 253 -8.15 7.89 -10.24
N LEU A 254 -7.48 6.80 -10.66
CA LEU A 254 -6.12 6.87 -11.18
C LEU A 254 -6.07 7.51 -12.56
N GLN A 255 -7.07 7.26 -13.42
CA GLN A 255 -7.20 7.91 -14.71
C GLN A 255 -7.43 9.43 -14.59
N GLU A 256 -8.29 9.86 -13.65
CA GLU A 256 -8.60 11.27 -13.38
C GLU A 256 -7.34 12.12 -13.09
N ILE A 257 -6.35 11.53 -12.44
CA ILE A 257 -5.10 12.23 -12.10
C ILE A 257 -3.94 11.91 -13.05
N GLY A 258 -4.18 11.15 -14.13
CA GLY A 258 -3.14 10.76 -15.08
C GLY A 258 -2.04 9.91 -14.44
N PHE A 259 -2.40 9.02 -13.52
CA PHE A 259 -1.43 8.19 -12.78
C PHE A 259 -0.90 7.06 -13.65
N THR A 260 0.41 6.83 -13.61
CA THR A 260 1.10 5.69 -14.22
C THR A 260 1.84 4.89 -13.18
N GLY A 261 1.92 3.57 -13.34
CA GLY A 261 2.59 2.69 -12.39
C GLY A 261 1.64 1.94 -11.46
N LEU A 262 2.17 1.49 -10.33
CA LEU A 262 1.44 0.73 -9.33
C LEU A 262 0.92 1.65 -8.22
N ALA A 263 -0.37 1.57 -7.96
CA ALA A 263 -0.98 2.17 -6.77
C ALA A 263 -1.91 1.17 -6.07
N MET A 264 -2.03 1.31 -4.75
CA MET A 264 -3.05 0.64 -3.96
C MET A 264 -3.97 1.70 -3.36
N LEU A 265 -5.26 1.56 -3.62
CA LEU A 265 -6.29 2.47 -3.12
C LEU A 265 -7.01 1.82 -1.95
N ASP A 266 -7.11 2.56 -0.87
CA ASP A 266 -7.89 2.16 0.30
C ASP A 266 -9.33 2.66 0.18
N PHE A 267 -10.25 1.75 0.48
CA PHE A 267 -11.68 2.00 0.57
C PHE A 267 -12.21 1.46 1.89
N ARG A 268 -13.42 1.87 2.26
CA ARG A 268 -14.12 1.35 3.43
C ARG A 268 -15.61 1.12 3.12
N GLY A 269 -16.21 0.11 3.74
CA GLY A 269 -17.62 -0.23 3.52
C GLY A 269 -17.83 -1.70 3.19
N THR A 270 -18.58 -1.97 2.13
CA THR A 270 -18.74 -3.31 1.56
C THR A 270 -18.26 -3.33 0.11
N PRO A 271 -18.01 -4.51 -0.48
CA PRO A 271 -17.62 -4.59 -1.90
C PRO A 271 -18.66 -3.96 -2.86
N GLU A 272 -19.93 -3.91 -2.46
CA GLU A 272 -21.03 -3.32 -3.25
C GLU A 272 -21.13 -1.80 -3.06
N GLN A 273 -20.68 -1.29 -1.91
CA GLN A 273 -20.70 0.14 -1.56
C GLN A 273 -19.35 0.58 -0.97
N PRO A 274 -18.28 0.61 -1.79
CA PRO A 274 -16.97 1.06 -1.34
C PRO A 274 -16.90 2.59 -1.28
N TRP A 275 -16.44 3.12 -0.14
CA TRP A 275 -16.14 4.54 0.07
C TRP A 275 -14.65 4.75 -0.07
N PHE A 276 -14.24 5.59 -0.99
CA PHE A 276 -12.82 5.88 -1.22
C PHE A 276 -12.19 6.62 -0.02
N LEU A 277 -10.97 6.23 0.39
CA LEU A 277 -10.25 6.85 1.50
C LEU A 277 -8.92 7.48 1.11
N GLU A 278 -8.06 6.77 0.40
CA GLU A 278 -6.73 7.29 0.01
C GLU A 278 -6.07 6.47 -1.10
N ILE A 279 -5.08 7.06 -1.74
CA ILE A 279 -4.18 6.39 -2.68
C ILE A 279 -2.83 6.17 -2.01
N ASN A 280 -2.32 4.96 -2.09
CA ASN A 280 -0.96 4.59 -1.70
C ASN A 280 -0.16 4.27 -2.98
N PRO A 281 0.60 5.23 -3.54
CA PRO A 281 1.27 5.08 -4.83
C PRO A 281 2.57 4.25 -4.71
N ARG A 282 2.49 3.06 -4.17
CA ARG A 282 3.62 2.16 -3.87
C ARG A 282 3.17 0.73 -3.63
N VAL A 283 4.13 -0.18 -3.52
CA VAL A 283 3.85 -1.53 -2.99
C VAL A 283 3.31 -1.41 -1.56
N TRP A 284 2.23 -2.11 -1.24
CA TRP A 284 1.53 -1.99 0.05
C TRP A 284 1.87 -3.13 0.99
N GLY A 285 1.61 -2.92 2.29
CA GLY A 285 2.04 -3.83 3.36
C GLY A 285 1.56 -5.27 3.25
N SER A 286 0.43 -5.52 2.57
CA SER A 286 -0.16 -6.84 2.34
C SER A 286 -0.04 -7.34 0.89
N ALA A 287 0.87 -6.78 0.10
CA ALA A 287 1.09 -7.08 -1.31
C ALA A 287 1.32 -8.57 -1.62
N MET A 288 1.75 -9.35 -0.62
CA MET A 288 1.96 -10.80 -0.77
C MET A 288 0.66 -11.56 -1.14
N ILE A 289 -0.50 -10.96 -0.94
CA ILE A 289 -1.77 -11.55 -1.39
C ILE A 289 -1.79 -11.73 -2.91
N ALA A 290 -1.11 -10.87 -3.69
CA ALA A 290 -1.04 -10.99 -5.14
C ALA A 290 -0.39 -12.32 -5.58
N PRO A 291 0.87 -12.65 -5.24
CA PRO A 291 1.44 -13.94 -5.61
C PRO A 291 0.74 -15.14 -4.95
N LEU A 292 0.13 -14.99 -3.79
CA LEU A 292 -0.60 -16.06 -3.11
C LEU A 292 -1.94 -16.39 -3.78
N SER A 293 -2.58 -15.41 -4.42
CA SER A 293 -3.82 -15.61 -5.19
C SER A 293 -3.57 -15.94 -6.66
N GLY A 294 -2.31 -15.97 -7.10
CA GLY A 294 -1.96 -16.19 -8.50
C GLY A 294 -2.15 -14.95 -9.39
N SER A 295 -2.33 -13.74 -8.78
CA SER A 295 -2.46 -12.51 -9.55
C SER A 295 -1.17 -12.18 -10.30
N PRO A 296 -1.26 -11.84 -11.60
CA PRO A 296 -0.11 -11.44 -12.42
C PRO A 296 0.29 -9.97 -12.18
N LEU A 297 -0.23 -9.29 -11.18
CA LEU A 297 -0.11 -7.84 -10.97
C LEU A 297 1.33 -7.31 -11.19
N PHE A 298 2.32 -7.95 -10.56
CA PHE A 298 3.71 -7.50 -10.68
C PHE A 298 4.36 -7.88 -12.02
N LEU A 299 3.90 -8.95 -12.66
CA LEU A 299 4.30 -9.28 -14.03
C LEU A 299 3.76 -8.24 -15.00
N ARG A 300 2.49 -7.87 -14.87
CA ARG A 300 1.86 -6.80 -15.66
C ARG A 300 2.53 -5.44 -15.46
N TYR A 301 3.01 -5.15 -14.25
CA TYR A 301 3.84 -3.96 -14.02
C TYR A 301 5.12 -3.99 -14.87
N ALA A 302 5.83 -5.11 -14.88
CA ALA A 302 7.06 -5.23 -15.64
C ALA A 302 6.82 -5.18 -17.17
N GLU A 303 5.74 -5.77 -17.64
CA GLU A 303 5.28 -5.68 -19.03
C GLU A 303 4.89 -4.26 -19.40
N ALA A 304 4.17 -3.54 -18.53
CA ALA A 304 3.78 -2.15 -18.75
C ALA A 304 4.98 -1.20 -18.79
N ALA A 305 5.98 -1.42 -17.94
CA ALA A 305 7.24 -0.67 -17.97
C ALA A 305 7.95 -0.79 -19.33
N ARG A 306 7.86 -1.97 -19.96
CA ARG A 306 8.40 -2.27 -21.30
C ARG A 306 7.48 -1.87 -22.44
N GLY A 307 6.24 -1.45 -22.15
CA GLY A 307 5.26 -1.13 -23.18
C GLY A 307 4.66 -2.36 -23.88
N THR A 308 4.71 -3.53 -23.27
CA THR A 308 4.19 -4.81 -23.83
C THR A 308 2.92 -5.31 -23.13
N ALA A 309 2.47 -4.62 -22.06
CA ALA A 309 1.23 -4.98 -21.37
C ALA A 309 0.00 -4.71 -22.25
N VAL A 310 -0.98 -5.59 -22.13
CA VAL A 310 -2.28 -5.42 -22.80
C VAL A 310 -3.22 -4.70 -21.83
N PRO A 311 -3.79 -3.55 -22.21
CA PRO A 311 -4.74 -2.83 -21.38
C PRO A 311 -6.02 -3.64 -21.15
N LEU A 312 -6.61 -3.46 -19.97
CA LEU A 312 -7.92 -3.99 -19.64
C LEU A 312 -9.03 -3.06 -20.17
N GLU A 313 -10.11 -3.66 -20.65
CA GLU A 313 -11.31 -2.92 -21.03
C GLU A 313 -12.08 -2.53 -19.75
N PRO A 314 -12.32 -1.25 -19.47
CA PRO A 314 -12.97 -0.80 -18.23
C PRO A 314 -14.34 -1.43 -17.98
N ASP A 315 -15.11 -1.69 -19.05
CA ASP A 315 -16.45 -2.27 -18.97
C ASP A 315 -16.46 -3.80 -18.85
N ARG A 316 -15.28 -4.44 -18.99
CA ARG A 316 -15.11 -5.89 -18.98
C ARG A 316 -14.08 -6.35 -17.96
N LEU A 317 -13.87 -5.56 -16.91
CA LEU A 317 -12.97 -5.95 -15.83
C LEU A 317 -13.43 -7.27 -15.19
N ALA A 318 -12.52 -8.22 -15.10
CA ALA A 318 -12.73 -9.51 -14.47
C ALA A 318 -11.49 -9.90 -13.64
N PRO A 319 -11.65 -10.72 -12.59
CA PRO A 319 -10.52 -11.15 -11.80
C PRO A 319 -9.65 -12.15 -12.59
N ASP A 320 -8.35 -11.89 -12.64
CA ASP A 320 -7.33 -12.79 -13.18
C ASP A 320 -6.54 -13.50 -12.05
N TYR A 321 -7.17 -13.63 -10.89
CA TYR A 321 -6.64 -14.21 -9.67
C TYR A 321 -7.71 -15.05 -8.95
N GLN A 322 -7.26 -15.91 -8.02
CA GLN A 322 -8.17 -16.70 -7.19
C GLN A 322 -8.91 -15.81 -6.19
N VAL A 323 -10.22 -15.65 -6.38
CA VAL A 323 -11.13 -14.98 -5.43
C VAL A 323 -11.34 -15.87 -4.20
N GLY A 324 -11.43 -15.25 -3.01
CA GLY A 324 -11.58 -15.96 -1.74
C GLY A 324 -10.26 -16.45 -1.13
N ARG A 325 -9.12 -16.20 -1.78
CA ARG A 325 -7.80 -16.57 -1.23
C ARG A 325 -7.51 -15.79 0.04
N GLN A 326 -7.19 -16.50 1.12
CA GLN A 326 -6.90 -15.88 2.41
C GLN A 326 -5.40 -15.88 2.71
N MET A 327 -4.99 -14.79 3.39
CA MET A 327 -3.64 -14.59 3.88
C MET A 327 -3.68 -14.00 5.30
N ARG A 328 -2.70 -14.34 6.13
CA ARG A 328 -2.44 -13.71 7.42
C ARG A 328 -0.96 -13.41 7.61
N PHE A 329 -0.65 -12.50 8.49
CA PHE A 329 0.68 -12.33 9.06
C PHE A 329 0.70 -12.97 10.44
N THR A 330 1.36 -14.09 10.58
CA THR A 330 1.29 -14.93 11.79
C THR A 330 1.66 -14.17 13.07
N PRO A 331 2.76 -13.39 13.16
CA PRO A 331 3.08 -12.66 14.38
C PRO A 331 2.02 -11.65 14.79
N GLN A 332 1.49 -10.88 13.84
CA GLN A 332 0.45 -9.88 14.08
C GLN A 332 -0.90 -10.54 14.39
N SER A 333 -1.22 -11.66 13.74
CA SER A 333 -2.44 -12.42 14.01
C SER A 333 -2.44 -13.04 15.41
N LEU A 334 -1.29 -13.52 15.90
CA LEU A 334 -1.14 -14.00 17.26
C LEU A 334 -1.29 -12.86 18.28
N ALA A 335 -0.69 -11.69 18.01
CA ALA A 335 -0.84 -10.52 18.86
C ALA A 335 -2.31 -10.02 18.88
N CYS A 336 -2.99 -10.05 17.73
CA CYS A 336 -4.42 -9.74 17.63
C CYS A 336 -5.25 -10.72 18.48
N PHE A 337 -5.00 -12.03 18.37
CA PHE A 337 -5.68 -13.05 19.16
C PHE A 337 -5.48 -12.82 20.66
N ALA A 338 -4.25 -12.58 21.12
CA ALA A 338 -3.95 -12.28 22.51
C ALA A 338 -4.66 -11.01 23.02
N ALA A 339 -4.78 -9.99 22.18
CA ALA A 339 -5.51 -8.76 22.51
C ALA A 339 -7.03 -8.99 22.58
N LEU A 340 -7.58 -9.84 21.73
CA LEU A 340 -9.01 -10.22 21.77
C LEU A 340 -9.38 -11.01 23.02
N MET A 341 -8.51 -11.91 23.50
CA MET A 341 -8.73 -12.66 24.74
C MET A 341 -8.91 -11.76 25.98
N LYS A 342 -8.28 -10.57 25.97
CA LYS A 342 -8.37 -9.61 27.07
C LYS A 342 -9.63 -8.72 27.01
N ARG A 343 -10.50 -8.89 26.01
CA ARG A 343 -11.69 -8.05 25.82
C ARG A 343 -12.96 -8.88 25.94
N PRO A 344 -13.87 -8.55 26.87
CA PRO A 344 -15.16 -9.23 26.99
C PRO A 344 -16.01 -9.05 25.72
N GLY A 345 -16.93 -9.99 25.46
CA GLY A 345 -17.88 -9.93 24.35
C GLY A 345 -17.27 -10.20 22.95
N ARG A 346 -16.03 -10.69 22.85
CA ARG A 346 -15.33 -10.92 21.55
C ARG A 346 -15.26 -12.40 21.14
N GLY A 347 -16.14 -13.26 21.67
CA GLY A 347 -16.12 -14.70 21.38
C GLY A 347 -16.15 -15.07 19.90
N ALA A 348 -17.01 -14.40 19.12
CA ALA A 348 -17.09 -14.62 17.66
C ALA A 348 -15.78 -14.25 16.94
N ALA A 349 -15.15 -13.14 17.31
CA ALA A 349 -13.87 -12.72 16.75
C ALA A 349 -12.72 -13.66 17.12
N LEU A 350 -12.73 -14.19 18.35
CA LEU A 350 -11.79 -15.22 18.81
C LEU A 350 -11.98 -16.52 18.02
N ALA A 351 -13.22 -17.00 17.87
CA ALA A 351 -13.54 -18.20 17.10
C ALA A 351 -13.09 -18.06 15.63
N ALA A 352 -13.37 -16.91 15.00
CA ALA A 352 -12.93 -16.61 13.64
C ALA A 352 -11.38 -16.58 13.53
N SER A 353 -10.69 -16.04 14.53
CA SER A 353 -9.23 -16.02 14.56
C SER A 353 -8.65 -17.44 14.71
N LEU A 354 -9.23 -18.27 15.58
CA LEU A 354 -8.82 -19.65 15.75
C LEU A 354 -9.09 -20.48 14.49
N LYS A 355 -10.28 -20.36 13.90
CA LYS A 355 -10.62 -21.02 12.62
C LYS A 355 -9.60 -20.66 11.54
N SER A 356 -9.28 -19.40 11.38
CA SER A 356 -8.26 -18.93 10.42
C SER A 356 -6.86 -19.46 10.73
N ALA A 357 -6.51 -19.61 12.03
CA ALA A 357 -5.21 -20.13 12.44
C ALA A 357 -5.04 -21.63 12.11
N LEU A 358 -6.11 -22.39 12.19
CA LEU A 358 -6.14 -23.84 11.95
C LEU A 358 -6.42 -24.20 10.47
N ASP A 359 -6.91 -23.26 9.64
CA ASP A 359 -7.21 -23.52 8.23
C ASP A 359 -5.91 -23.62 7.41
N PRO A 360 -5.55 -24.80 6.88
CA PRO A 360 -4.33 -24.98 6.09
C PRO A 360 -4.35 -24.23 4.74
N ARG A 361 -5.53 -23.78 4.29
CA ARG A 361 -5.69 -22.97 3.08
C ARG A 361 -5.28 -21.51 3.28
N VAL A 362 -5.29 -21.03 4.52
CA VAL A 362 -4.83 -19.68 4.87
C VAL A 362 -3.31 -19.67 4.91
N ARG A 363 -2.70 -18.92 4.01
CA ARG A 363 -1.24 -18.83 3.90
C ARG A 363 -0.67 -17.69 4.75
N ASP A 364 0.57 -17.86 5.23
CA ASP A 364 1.31 -16.75 5.81
C ASP A 364 1.78 -15.79 4.72
N GLY A 365 1.70 -14.48 5.00
CA GLY A 365 2.08 -13.42 4.06
C GLY A 365 3.58 -13.21 3.92
N LEU A 366 4.40 -13.95 4.65
CA LEU A 366 5.85 -13.83 4.57
C LEU A 366 6.52 -15.20 4.51
N PHE A 367 6.10 -16.15 5.39
CA PHE A 367 6.68 -17.48 5.46
C PHE A 367 6.31 -18.34 4.26
N THR A 368 7.31 -18.99 3.69
CA THR A 368 7.12 -20.11 2.74
C THR A 368 8.26 -21.12 2.92
N TRP A 369 7.93 -22.40 2.84
CA TRP A 369 8.94 -23.48 2.92
C TRP A 369 9.99 -23.40 1.82
N ARG A 370 9.61 -22.87 0.67
CA ARG A 370 10.53 -22.65 -0.45
C ARG A 370 11.59 -21.59 -0.16
N ASP A 371 11.26 -20.58 0.66
CA ASP A 371 12.10 -19.41 0.90
C ASP A 371 11.93 -18.93 2.36
N PRO A 372 12.46 -19.69 3.37
CA PRO A 372 12.20 -19.45 4.78
C PRO A 372 13.07 -18.34 5.38
N LEU A 373 14.26 -18.06 4.83
CA LEU A 373 15.23 -17.17 5.43
C LEU A 373 14.73 -15.74 5.64
N PRO A 374 14.03 -15.09 4.69
CA PRO A 374 13.48 -13.74 4.93
C PRO A 374 12.56 -13.69 6.14
N TYR A 375 11.78 -14.74 6.39
CA TYR A 375 10.91 -14.82 7.56
C TYR A 375 11.70 -14.93 8.87
N LEU A 376 12.75 -15.74 8.90
CA LEU A 376 13.60 -15.90 10.09
C LEU A 376 14.30 -14.57 10.44
N HIS A 377 14.85 -13.89 9.43
CA HIS A 377 15.42 -12.55 9.61
C HIS A 377 14.40 -11.52 10.08
N TYR A 378 13.18 -11.55 9.55
CA TYR A 378 12.09 -10.70 10.00
C TYR A 378 11.73 -10.94 11.47
N LEU A 379 11.66 -12.21 11.92
CA LEU A 379 11.41 -12.52 13.32
C LEU A 379 12.54 -12.05 14.22
N ALA A 380 13.80 -12.26 13.83
CA ALA A 380 14.96 -11.78 14.57
C ALA A 380 14.96 -10.25 14.72
N ASP A 381 14.57 -9.51 13.66
CA ASP A 381 14.45 -8.05 13.72
C ASP A 381 13.31 -7.62 14.66
N LEU A 382 12.16 -8.30 14.60
CA LEU A 382 11.04 -8.03 15.53
C LEU A 382 11.42 -8.23 17.00
N LEU A 383 12.23 -9.24 17.30
CA LEU A 383 12.69 -9.50 18.66
C LEU A 383 13.67 -8.42 19.14
N ARG A 384 14.61 -8.00 18.27
CA ARG A 384 15.56 -6.92 18.60
C ARG A 384 14.90 -5.56 18.84
N ARG A 385 13.81 -5.26 18.15
CA ARG A 385 13.07 -3.98 18.33
C ARG A 385 12.22 -3.95 19.61
N ARG A 386 12.03 -5.10 20.28
CA ARG A 386 11.26 -5.23 21.51
C ARG A 386 12.16 -5.32 22.76
N ALA A 387 13.42 -5.67 22.58
CA ALA A 387 14.46 -5.64 23.61
C ALA A 387 15.07 -4.23 23.72
#